data_f7354ff1ee86f5bd7e18ff48519a19d5
#
_entry.id   f7354ff1ee86f5bd7e18ff48519a19d5
#
_cell.length_a   1.000
_cell.length_b   1.000
_cell.length_c   1.000
_cell.angle_alpha   90.00
_cell.angle_beta   90.00
_cell.angle_gamma   90.00
#
_symmetry.space_group_name_H-M   'P 1'
#
loop_
_entity.id
_entity.type
_entity.pdbx_description
1 polymer ?
#
loop_
_entity_poly.entity_id
_entity_poly.type
_entity_poly.pdbx_seq_one_letter_code
_entity_poly.pdbx_strand_id
1 'polypeptide(L)'
;MKIPKLEKSSYFILAFLFLYFFVSFMVWIVKFPGIRRTFVFQASDSGKQRLETRYEPVDPPQGKYHYYIDELLLGPISEHCQGIFQKGTRVLGCSKKDDTLYVNLSKEMLQANAFNADFKAQTELFKKNILMNFSNIKNVKIFIEGTTPFGD
;
A
#
# COMPACT_ATOMS: atom_id res chain seq x y z
N MET A 1 -55.40 -4.48 0.07
CA MET A 1 -54.44 -4.83 -0.99
C MET A 1 -54.15 -6.32 -0.88
N LYS A 2 -54.71 -7.18 -1.80
CA LYS A 2 -54.50 -8.66 -1.75
C LYS A 2 -53.11 -8.95 -2.35
N ILE A 3 -52.22 -9.49 -1.53
CA ILE A 3 -50.92 -9.98 -2.00
C ILE A 3 -51.20 -11.19 -2.92
N PRO A 4 -50.75 -11.16 -4.19
CA PRO A 4 -50.97 -12.29 -5.09
C PRO A 4 -50.25 -13.53 -4.53
N LYS A 5 -50.95 -14.67 -4.45
CA LYS A 5 -50.32 -15.94 -4.11
C LYS A 5 -49.38 -16.32 -5.24
N LEU A 6 -48.07 -16.32 -4.94
CA LEU A 6 -47.07 -16.80 -5.86
C LEU A 6 -47.28 -18.29 -6.16
N GLU A 7 -47.19 -18.69 -7.42
CA GLU A 7 -47.20 -20.08 -7.82
C GLU A 7 -45.96 -20.81 -7.28
N LYS A 8 -46.07 -22.11 -7.01
CA LYS A 8 -44.97 -22.93 -6.47
C LYS A 8 -43.67 -22.80 -7.29
N SER A 9 -43.79 -22.65 -8.60
CA SER A 9 -42.71 -22.43 -9.53
C SER A 9 -41.92 -21.12 -9.24
N SER A 10 -42.61 -20.05 -8.81
CA SER A 10 -42.00 -18.78 -8.47
C SER A 10 -41.11 -18.86 -7.23
N TYR A 11 -41.45 -19.73 -6.28
CA TYR A 11 -40.62 -19.94 -5.09
C TYR A 11 -39.28 -20.61 -5.43
N PHE A 12 -39.26 -21.55 -6.39
CA PHE A 12 -38.04 -22.18 -6.87
C PHE A 12 -37.12 -21.17 -7.57
N ILE A 13 -37.67 -20.29 -8.39
CA ILE A 13 -36.90 -19.22 -9.07
C ILE A 13 -36.31 -18.26 -8.04
N LEU A 14 -37.09 -17.83 -7.03
CA LEU A 14 -36.62 -16.96 -5.95
C LEU A 14 -35.50 -17.60 -5.13
N ALA A 15 -35.66 -18.89 -4.78
CA ALA A 15 -34.63 -19.65 -4.06
C ALA A 15 -33.32 -19.75 -4.86
N PHE A 16 -33.42 -19.97 -6.19
CA PHE A 16 -32.27 -20.04 -7.08
C PHE A 16 -31.55 -18.69 -7.20
N LEU A 17 -32.29 -17.58 -7.31
CA LEU A 17 -31.75 -16.23 -7.32
C LEU A 17 -31.05 -15.89 -6.01
N PHE A 18 -31.64 -16.27 -4.88
CA PHE A 18 -31.06 -16.04 -3.58
C PHE A 18 -29.76 -16.85 -3.39
N LEU A 19 -29.76 -18.12 -3.82
CA LEU A 19 -28.58 -18.97 -3.79
C LEU A 19 -27.45 -18.39 -4.67
N TYR A 20 -27.77 -17.94 -5.88
CA TYR A 20 -26.83 -17.32 -6.80
C TYR A 20 -26.22 -16.04 -6.20
N PHE A 21 -27.07 -15.19 -5.60
CA PHE A 21 -26.61 -13.96 -4.92
C PHE A 21 -25.70 -14.28 -3.74
N PHE A 22 -26.06 -15.31 -2.93
CA PHE A 22 -25.28 -15.72 -1.78
C PHE A 22 -23.91 -16.27 -2.19
N VAL A 23 -23.85 -17.11 -3.22
CA VAL A 23 -22.59 -17.66 -3.76
C VAL A 23 -21.74 -16.54 -4.35
N SER A 24 -22.33 -15.61 -5.11
CA SER A 24 -21.64 -14.47 -5.68
C SER A 24 -21.06 -13.57 -4.58
N PHE A 25 -21.82 -13.33 -3.51
CA PHE A 25 -21.38 -12.55 -2.36
C PHE A 25 -20.23 -13.23 -1.60
N MET A 26 -20.29 -14.55 -1.41
CA MET A 26 -19.21 -15.33 -0.81
C MET A 26 -17.93 -15.28 -1.65
N VAL A 27 -18.04 -15.43 -2.96
CA VAL A 27 -16.90 -15.30 -3.88
C VAL A 27 -16.30 -13.89 -3.83
N TRP A 28 -17.15 -12.87 -3.72
CA TRP A 28 -16.68 -11.49 -3.61
C TRP A 28 -15.90 -11.26 -2.31
N ILE A 29 -16.40 -11.73 -1.15
CA ILE A 29 -15.69 -11.65 0.14
C ILE A 29 -14.33 -12.35 0.08
N VAL A 30 -14.26 -13.52 -0.55
CA VAL A 30 -13.02 -14.31 -0.61
C VAL A 30 -12.01 -13.72 -1.60
N LYS A 31 -12.48 -13.16 -2.72
CA LYS A 31 -11.59 -12.62 -3.77
C LYS A 31 -11.01 -11.24 -3.47
N PHE A 32 -11.60 -10.45 -2.56
CA PHE A 32 -11.14 -9.10 -2.26
C PHE A 32 -10.82 -8.86 -0.78
N PRO A 33 -10.03 -9.74 -0.12
CA PRO A 33 -9.58 -9.48 1.25
C PRO A 33 -8.36 -8.57 1.19
N GLY A 34 -8.53 -7.28 0.87
CA GLY A 34 -7.41 -6.36 0.79
C GLY A 34 -7.75 -4.96 1.28
N ILE A 35 -6.78 -4.32 1.91
CA ILE A 35 -6.85 -2.91 2.28
C ILE A 35 -6.31 -2.09 1.11
N ARG A 36 -7.13 -1.15 0.63
CA ARG A 36 -6.70 -0.22 -0.41
C ARG A 36 -5.63 0.72 0.13
N ARG A 37 -4.46 0.76 -0.54
CA ARG A 37 -3.35 1.66 -0.25
C ARG A 37 -3.04 2.52 -1.46
N THR A 38 -2.58 3.73 -1.19
CA THR A 38 -2.19 4.69 -2.21
C THR A 38 -0.69 4.90 -2.17
N PHE A 39 -0.04 4.82 -3.32
CA PHE A 39 1.38 5.05 -3.50
C PHE A 39 1.58 6.30 -4.35
N VAL A 40 2.52 7.14 -3.97
CA VAL A 40 2.88 8.36 -4.70
C VAL A 40 4.27 8.18 -5.26
N PHE A 41 4.38 8.25 -6.58
CA PHE A 41 5.65 8.19 -7.30
C PHE A 41 5.85 9.44 -8.13
N GLN A 42 7.07 9.71 -8.58
CA GLN A 42 7.35 10.78 -9.53
C GLN A 42 7.27 10.25 -10.97
N ALA A 43 6.63 11.01 -11.84
CA ALA A 43 6.64 10.73 -13.26
C ALA A 43 8.02 11.03 -13.86
N SER A 44 8.52 10.12 -14.70
CA SER A 44 9.85 10.21 -15.31
C SER A 44 9.98 11.38 -16.29
N ASP A 45 8.88 11.78 -16.93
CA ASP A 45 8.83 12.80 -17.96
C ASP A 45 8.69 14.23 -17.42
N SER A 46 7.95 14.39 -16.33
CA SER A 46 7.52 15.72 -15.86
C SER A 46 7.90 16.00 -14.41
N GLY A 47 8.43 15.02 -13.68
CA GLY A 47 8.69 15.11 -12.24
C GLY A 47 7.43 15.29 -11.39
N LYS A 48 6.22 15.30 -12.01
CA LYS A 48 4.96 15.44 -11.29
C LYS A 48 4.65 14.19 -10.50
N GLN A 49 4.01 14.36 -9.35
CA GLN A 49 3.57 13.23 -8.53
C GLN A 49 2.37 12.54 -9.19
N ARG A 50 2.44 11.22 -9.28
CA ARG A 50 1.35 10.35 -9.74
C ARG A 50 0.93 9.40 -8.62
N LEU A 51 -0.36 9.15 -8.53
CA LEU A 51 -0.96 8.25 -7.55
C LEU A 51 -1.19 6.89 -8.19
N GLU A 52 -0.79 5.85 -7.48
CA GLU A 52 -1.04 4.45 -7.83
C GLU A 52 -1.77 3.79 -6.66
N THR A 53 -2.78 2.99 -6.95
CA THR A 53 -3.55 2.28 -5.93
C THR A 53 -3.28 0.79 -6.01
N ARG A 54 -2.96 0.16 -4.88
CA ARG A 54 -2.80 -1.29 -4.72
C ARG A 54 -3.68 -1.81 -3.59
N TYR A 55 -3.98 -3.09 -3.63
CA TYR A 55 -4.66 -3.79 -2.56
C TYR A 55 -3.67 -4.69 -1.83
N GLU A 56 -3.50 -4.42 -0.54
CA GLU A 56 -2.59 -5.16 0.33
C GLU A 56 -3.36 -6.15 1.21
N PRO A 57 -2.76 -7.27 1.63
CA PRO A 57 -3.35 -8.17 2.61
C PRO A 57 -3.72 -7.43 3.90
N VAL A 58 -4.82 -7.86 4.54
CA VAL A 58 -5.28 -7.27 5.81
C VAL A 58 -4.26 -7.49 6.93
N ASP A 59 -3.69 -8.68 6.98
CA ASP A 59 -2.73 -9.11 8.00
C ASP A 59 -1.53 -9.85 7.37
N PRO A 60 -0.56 -9.11 6.80
CA PRO A 60 0.63 -9.71 6.23
C PRO A 60 1.57 -10.24 7.32
N PRO A 61 2.29 -11.37 7.11
CA PRO A 61 3.15 -12.02 8.10
C PRO A 61 4.22 -11.11 8.70
N GLN A 62 4.80 -10.19 7.91
CA GLN A 62 5.81 -9.23 8.36
C GLN A 62 5.21 -7.98 9.01
N GLY A 63 3.89 -7.91 9.15
CA GLY A 63 3.17 -6.76 9.66
C GLY A 63 2.91 -5.68 8.60
N LYS A 64 1.79 -4.96 8.77
CA LYS A 64 1.24 -4.02 7.78
C LYS A 64 2.17 -2.87 7.39
N TYR A 65 3.01 -2.38 8.31
CA TYR A 65 3.94 -1.27 8.00
C TYR A 65 5.11 -1.75 7.18
N HIS A 66 5.69 -2.88 7.56
CA HIS A 66 6.81 -3.50 6.84
C HIS A 66 6.38 -3.87 5.42
N TYR A 67 5.24 -4.55 5.29
CA TYR A 67 4.69 -4.93 3.99
C TYR A 67 4.47 -3.73 3.07
N TYR A 68 3.84 -2.66 3.56
CA TYR A 68 3.63 -1.44 2.79
C TYR A 68 4.94 -0.81 2.31
N ILE A 69 5.96 -0.78 3.18
CA ILE A 69 7.26 -0.21 2.86
C ILE A 69 7.99 -1.08 1.82
N ASP A 70 7.92 -2.41 1.93
CA ASP A 70 8.47 -3.31 0.92
C ASP A 70 7.83 -3.06 -0.45
N GLU A 71 6.50 -2.97 -0.52
CA GLU A 71 5.76 -2.64 -1.74
C GLU A 71 6.14 -1.26 -2.31
N LEU A 72 6.38 -0.28 -1.44
CA LEU A 72 6.82 1.05 -1.84
C LEU A 72 8.24 1.04 -2.42
N LEU A 73 9.13 0.23 -1.85
CA LEU A 73 10.53 0.08 -2.29
C LEU A 73 10.65 -0.75 -3.58
N LEU A 74 9.72 -1.67 -3.85
CA LEU A 74 9.65 -2.37 -5.14
C LEU A 74 9.45 -1.39 -6.30
N GLY A 75 8.87 -0.21 -6.01
CA GLY A 75 8.68 0.84 -6.99
C GLY A 75 7.33 0.78 -7.72
N PRO A 76 7.11 1.66 -8.72
CA PRO A 76 5.86 1.78 -9.44
C PRO A 76 5.63 0.60 -10.39
N ILE A 77 4.36 0.26 -10.64
CA ILE A 77 3.95 -0.67 -11.70
C ILE A 77 4.06 0.03 -13.06
N SER A 78 3.79 1.34 -13.10
CA SER A 78 3.86 2.13 -14.31
C SER A 78 5.30 2.42 -14.71
N GLU A 79 5.68 2.08 -15.94
CA GLU A 79 7.01 2.38 -16.52
C GLU A 79 7.27 3.90 -16.66
N HIS A 80 6.21 4.71 -16.64
CA HIS A 80 6.31 6.18 -16.70
C HIS A 80 6.59 6.84 -15.35
N CYS A 81 6.78 6.05 -14.29
CA CYS A 81 7.10 6.53 -12.96
C CYS A 81 8.43 5.94 -12.48
N GLN A 82 9.04 6.64 -11.52
CA GLN A 82 10.32 6.24 -10.94
C GLN A 82 10.14 5.76 -9.51
N GLY A 83 10.93 4.76 -9.10
CA GLY A 83 11.05 4.36 -7.70
C GLY A 83 11.60 5.50 -6.85
N ILE A 84 11.22 5.50 -5.57
CA ILE A 84 11.67 6.53 -4.62
C ILE A 84 13.18 6.41 -4.36
N PHE A 85 13.64 5.18 -4.15
CA PHE A 85 15.06 4.88 -3.91
C PHE A 85 15.61 3.95 -4.98
N GLN A 86 16.92 3.72 -4.93
CA GLN A 86 17.61 2.80 -5.81
C GLN A 86 17.03 1.37 -5.68
N LYS A 87 16.92 0.67 -6.80
CA LYS A 87 16.54 -0.74 -6.82
C LYS A 87 17.49 -1.56 -5.95
N GLY A 88 16.95 -2.44 -5.12
CA GLY A 88 17.71 -3.24 -4.18
C GLY A 88 17.74 -2.69 -2.76
N THR A 89 17.24 -1.46 -2.53
CA THR A 89 16.97 -0.97 -1.16
C THR A 89 15.98 -1.90 -0.47
N ARG A 90 16.28 -2.30 0.77
CA ARG A 90 15.48 -3.26 1.56
C ARG A 90 15.16 -2.68 2.94
N VAL A 91 14.06 -3.13 3.52
CA VAL A 91 13.74 -2.89 4.93
C VAL A 91 14.54 -3.87 5.78
N LEU A 92 15.43 -3.35 6.63
CA LEU A 92 16.19 -4.13 7.60
C LEU A 92 15.43 -4.29 8.93
N GLY A 93 14.51 -3.35 9.19
CA GLY A 93 13.66 -3.39 10.37
C GLY A 93 12.63 -2.29 10.32
N CYS A 94 11.47 -2.57 10.90
CA CYS A 94 10.36 -1.62 11.00
C CYS A 94 9.68 -1.81 12.34
N SER A 95 9.62 -0.75 13.16
CA SER A 95 8.95 -0.78 14.45
C SER A 95 8.17 0.50 14.73
N LYS A 96 7.01 0.36 15.35
CA LYS A 96 6.19 1.49 15.78
C LYS A 96 6.31 1.66 17.29
N LYS A 97 6.61 2.88 17.72
CA LYS A 97 6.51 3.29 19.12
C LYS A 97 5.68 4.56 19.20
N ASP A 98 4.63 4.52 19.99
CA ASP A 98 3.62 5.59 20.10
C ASP A 98 3.03 5.97 18.72
N ASP A 99 3.21 7.19 18.25
CA ASP A 99 2.79 7.70 16.94
C ASP A 99 3.96 7.85 15.95
N THR A 100 5.13 7.31 16.29
CA THR A 100 6.34 7.36 15.47
C THR A 100 6.67 5.99 14.90
N LEU A 101 6.90 5.94 13.59
CA LEU A 101 7.39 4.76 12.88
C LEU A 101 8.90 4.88 12.67
N TYR A 102 9.63 3.89 13.13
CA TYR A 102 11.07 3.76 12.98
C TYR A 102 11.34 2.77 11.85
N VAL A 103 11.99 3.21 10.81
CA VAL A 103 12.27 2.39 9.61
C VAL A 103 13.77 2.34 9.40
N ASN A 104 14.35 1.15 9.43
CA ASN A 104 15.75 0.92 9.15
C ASN A 104 15.88 0.34 7.74
N LEU A 105 16.59 1.05 6.86
CA LEU A 105 16.80 0.70 5.46
C LEU A 105 18.26 0.32 5.22
N SER A 106 18.48 -0.43 4.18
CA SER A 106 19.82 -0.81 3.73
C SER A 106 20.54 0.33 3.05
N LYS A 107 21.87 0.27 2.99
CA LYS A 107 22.74 1.34 2.45
C LYS A 107 22.53 1.64 0.96
N GLU A 108 21.92 0.73 0.21
CA GLU A 108 21.58 0.91 -1.20
C GLU A 108 20.69 2.14 -1.40
N MET A 109 19.95 2.54 -0.36
CA MET A 109 19.17 3.79 -0.33
C MET A 109 20.01 5.03 -0.62
N LEU A 110 21.29 5.05 -0.26
CA LEU A 110 22.21 6.18 -0.47
C LEU A 110 22.74 6.28 -1.90
N GLN A 111 22.58 5.24 -2.69
CA GLN A 111 23.04 5.27 -4.08
C GLN A 111 22.13 6.19 -4.89
N ALA A 112 22.76 7.13 -5.59
CA ALA A 112 22.01 8.07 -6.42
C ALA A 112 21.26 7.32 -7.52
N ASN A 113 19.93 7.49 -7.54
CA ASN A 113 19.16 7.16 -8.73
C ASN A 113 19.58 8.09 -9.86
N ALA A 114 19.79 7.54 -11.07
CA ALA A 114 20.21 8.30 -12.24
C ALA A 114 19.31 9.52 -12.56
N PHE A 115 18.12 9.59 -11.95
CA PHE A 115 17.09 10.60 -12.21
C PHE A 115 16.81 11.55 -11.05
N ASN A 116 17.24 11.24 -9.81
CA ASN A 116 16.96 12.05 -8.63
C ASN A 116 18.20 12.27 -7.79
N ALA A 117 18.83 13.44 -7.97
CA ALA A 117 20.00 13.85 -7.18
C ALA A 117 19.62 14.36 -5.77
N ASP A 118 18.33 14.62 -5.49
CA ASP A 118 17.88 15.18 -4.21
C ASP A 118 17.39 14.09 -3.25
N PHE A 119 18.32 13.57 -2.47
CA PHE A 119 18.06 12.60 -1.40
C PHE A 119 17.03 13.09 -0.37
N LYS A 120 17.01 14.41 -0.08
CA LYS A 120 16.07 15.01 0.86
C LYS A 120 14.64 14.93 0.31
N ALA A 121 14.45 15.28 -0.96
CA ALA A 121 13.13 15.18 -1.61
C ALA A 121 12.62 13.74 -1.67
N GLN A 122 13.51 12.78 -1.95
CA GLN A 122 13.14 11.34 -1.93
C GLN A 122 12.71 10.87 -0.53
N THR A 123 13.46 11.29 0.49
CA THR A 123 13.15 10.98 1.89
C THR A 123 11.80 11.56 2.31
N GLU A 124 11.52 12.80 1.94
CA GLU A 124 10.22 13.43 2.22
C GLU A 124 9.07 12.77 1.45
N LEU A 125 9.29 12.36 0.20
CA LEU A 125 8.29 11.61 -0.56
C LEU A 125 8.02 10.24 0.06
N PHE A 126 9.04 9.56 0.56
CA PHE A 126 8.91 8.30 1.30
C PHE A 126 8.08 8.47 2.57
N LYS A 127 8.40 9.46 3.41
CA LYS A 127 7.64 9.79 4.61
C LYS A 127 6.18 10.14 4.28
N LYS A 128 5.95 10.97 3.27
CA LYS A 128 4.62 11.34 2.79
C LYS A 128 3.78 10.13 2.45
N ASN A 129 4.33 9.14 1.76
CA ASN A 129 3.66 7.90 1.43
C ASN A 129 3.15 7.17 2.67
N ILE A 130 4.00 7.04 3.68
CA ILE A 130 3.66 6.38 4.94
C ILE A 130 2.56 7.15 5.69
N LEU A 131 2.76 8.45 5.88
CA LEU A 131 1.84 9.29 6.64
C LEU A 131 0.44 9.36 6.01
N MET A 132 0.36 9.33 4.68
CA MET A 132 -0.91 9.35 3.96
C MET A 132 -1.72 8.06 4.14
N ASN A 133 -1.05 6.92 4.31
CA ASN A 133 -1.70 5.62 4.41
C ASN A 133 -1.98 5.16 5.84
N PHE A 134 -1.32 5.74 6.83
CA PHE A 134 -1.42 5.33 8.23
C PHE A 134 -1.71 6.50 9.15
N SER A 135 -2.99 6.80 9.37
CA SER A 135 -3.46 7.92 10.22
C SER A 135 -2.99 7.85 11.67
N ASN A 136 -2.60 6.66 12.15
CA ASN A 136 -2.06 6.43 13.48
C ASN A 136 -0.54 6.63 13.57
N ILE A 137 0.10 7.10 12.50
CA ILE A 137 1.50 7.53 12.44
C ILE A 137 1.52 9.03 12.20
N LYS A 138 2.23 9.77 13.05
CA LYS A 138 2.45 11.22 12.89
C LYS A 138 3.88 11.55 12.48
N ASN A 139 4.83 10.67 12.84
CA ASN A 139 6.24 10.87 12.58
C ASN A 139 6.85 9.62 11.96
N VAL A 140 7.83 9.81 11.07
CA VAL A 140 8.63 8.72 10.51
C VAL A 140 10.10 9.06 10.68
N LYS A 141 10.83 8.20 11.39
CA LYS A 141 12.28 8.27 11.54
C LYS A 141 12.94 7.18 10.70
N ILE A 142 13.86 7.60 9.85
CA ILE A 142 14.58 6.70 8.95
C ILE A 142 16.00 6.50 9.50
N PHE A 143 16.44 5.26 9.48
CA PHE A 143 17.79 4.83 9.80
C PHE A 143 18.36 4.10 8.60
N ILE A 144 19.65 4.19 8.44
CA ILE A 144 20.41 3.48 7.43
C ILE A 144 21.43 2.61 8.17
N GLU A 145 21.25 1.28 8.07
CA GLU A 145 22.09 0.32 8.81
C GLU A 145 22.22 0.68 10.31
N GLY A 146 21.16 1.20 10.92
CA GLY A 146 21.09 1.59 12.34
C GLY A 146 21.57 3.00 12.66
N THR A 147 22.04 3.78 11.70
CA THR A 147 22.49 5.17 11.87
C THR A 147 21.47 6.15 11.29
N THR A 148 21.33 7.34 11.87
CA THR A 148 20.50 8.41 11.32
C THR A 148 21.18 9.04 10.09
N PRO A 149 20.50 9.15 8.93
CA PRO A 149 21.10 9.73 7.71
C PRO A 149 21.30 11.25 7.80
N PHE A 150 20.61 11.90 8.73
CA PHE A 150 20.78 13.31 9.05
C PHE A 150 21.19 13.35 10.52
N GLY A 151 22.39 13.85 10.80
CA GLY A 151 22.82 14.08 12.19
C GLY A 151 21.76 14.89 12.94
N ASP A 152 21.56 14.55 14.21
CA ASP A 152 20.68 15.29 15.11
C ASP A 152 21.13 16.74 15.25
#